data_c737e5b816c33b0d3a23ad819b56af5a
#
_entry.id   c737e5b816c33b0d3a23ad819b56af5a
#
_cell.length_a   1.000
_cell.length_b   1.000
_cell.length_c   1.000
_cell.angle_alpha   90.00
_cell.angle_beta   90.00
_cell.angle_gamma   90.00
#
_symmetry.space_group_name_H-M   'P 1'
#
loop_
_entity.id
_entity.type
_entity.pdbx_description
1 polymer ?
#
loop_
_entity_poly.entity_id
_entity_poly.type
_entity_poly.pdbx_seq_one_letter_code
_entity_poly.pdbx_strand_id
1 'polypeptide(L)'
;MARNRYMVVIVLLTFFVMSLLTNILGPIVPDIISSFHVSLTAAGFLAFAFFIAYGVMSIPAGFLVERFTEKPVMILAFLVGTLGSLSFALFPEYRVAIVSLFLIGAGMATLQVAINPLLRVAGGEEHYAFNSTLAQLVFGSASFISPRIYSYLVLNLNGRSSGQNAFLQVLGRWTPAGLPWASMYWIFAAFTFLMVAILSFSRFPRVQYTAEERAGSWEMYRSLARKRVVWMYFVAMFAYVGCEQGTADWISKFLYQYHGFDPHTTGATAVSWFWGLLTGGCSIGMLLLKIFDSRKVLIGACVGALFCLSAALLGPANVSVLAFPAIGLFASVMWPIVISLALNSVAEHHGSFSGILSTAIVGGAVVPVIIGGIGDHVGLRTGLAFLYVTFGFVLSVGFWAKPLISNATIALKKASAEAAV
;
A
#
# COMPACT_ATOMS: atom_id res chain seq x y z
N MET A 1 0.60 -21.25 23.48
CA MET A 1 -0.38 -20.28 24.07
C MET A 1 -1.75 -20.51 23.47
N ALA A 2 -2.84 -20.34 24.24
CA ALA A 2 -4.19 -20.47 23.67
C ALA A 2 -4.44 -19.39 22.60
N ARG A 3 -4.93 -19.80 21.44
CA ARG A 3 -5.25 -18.92 20.30
C ARG A 3 -6.30 -17.88 20.71
N ASN A 4 -5.98 -16.60 20.59
CA ASN A 4 -6.90 -15.49 20.88
C ASN A 4 -7.59 -15.02 19.57
N ARG A 5 -8.67 -15.71 19.17
CA ARG A 5 -9.43 -15.40 17.96
C ARG A 5 -9.95 -13.97 17.94
N TYR A 6 -10.35 -13.43 19.08
CA TYR A 6 -10.83 -12.06 19.20
C TYR A 6 -9.74 -11.06 18.80
N MET A 7 -8.49 -11.29 19.28
CA MET A 7 -7.37 -10.41 18.91
C MET A 7 -7.01 -10.53 17.42
N VAL A 8 -7.08 -11.73 16.83
CA VAL A 8 -6.90 -11.88 15.38
C VAL A 8 -7.91 -11.04 14.61
N VAL A 9 -9.19 -11.04 15.01
CA VAL A 9 -10.22 -10.19 14.36
C VAL A 9 -9.89 -8.71 14.50
N ILE A 10 -9.41 -8.24 15.65
CA ILE A 10 -9.00 -6.84 15.84
C ILE A 10 -7.85 -6.47 14.90
N VAL A 11 -6.85 -7.35 14.78
CA VAL A 11 -5.74 -7.12 13.85
C VAL A 11 -6.23 -7.08 12.40
N LEU A 12 -7.14 -7.97 12.01
CA LEU A 12 -7.75 -7.95 10.67
C LEU A 12 -8.53 -6.66 10.41
N LEU A 13 -9.31 -6.19 11.39
CA LEU A 13 -9.98 -4.88 11.31
C LEU A 13 -8.98 -3.73 11.19
N THR A 14 -7.84 -3.82 11.89
CA THR A 14 -6.75 -2.83 11.75
C THR A 14 -6.22 -2.81 10.31
N PHE A 15 -5.95 -3.97 9.70
CA PHE A 15 -5.54 -4.07 8.30
C PHE A 15 -6.58 -3.49 7.35
N PHE A 16 -7.88 -3.74 7.61
CA PHE A 16 -8.97 -3.19 6.82
C PHE A 16 -8.98 -1.65 6.86
N VAL A 17 -8.96 -1.06 8.06
CA VAL A 17 -8.99 0.39 8.24
C VAL A 17 -7.73 1.05 7.66
N MET A 18 -6.55 0.47 7.87
CA MET A 18 -5.31 0.96 7.27
C MET A 18 -5.42 1.06 5.75
N SER A 19 -5.87 -0.01 5.12
CA SER A 19 -5.99 -0.08 3.66
C SER A 19 -7.02 0.91 3.11
N LEU A 20 -8.13 1.09 3.82
CA LEU A 20 -9.17 2.05 3.42
C LEU A 20 -8.63 3.48 3.31
N LEU A 21 -7.70 3.86 4.21
CA LEU A 21 -7.09 5.18 4.22
C LEU A 21 -5.89 5.31 3.27
N THR A 22 -5.15 4.22 3.06
CA THR A 22 -3.91 4.25 2.28
C THR A 22 -4.18 4.40 0.78
N ASN A 23 -5.16 3.66 0.25
CA ASN A 23 -5.29 3.42 -1.20
C ASN A 23 -6.44 4.22 -1.85
N ILE A 24 -6.75 5.40 -1.30
CA ILE A 24 -7.85 6.26 -1.79
C ILE A 24 -7.37 7.40 -2.70
N LEU A 25 -6.08 7.71 -2.73
CA LEU A 25 -5.59 8.90 -3.44
C LEU A 25 -5.90 8.87 -4.94
N GLY A 26 -5.74 7.73 -5.60
CA GLY A 26 -5.96 7.62 -7.04
C GLY A 26 -7.32 8.14 -7.53
N PRO A 27 -8.45 7.74 -6.96
CA PRO A 27 -9.76 8.29 -7.31
C PRO A 27 -9.92 9.77 -6.98
N ILE A 28 -9.34 10.25 -5.87
CA ILE A 28 -9.52 11.63 -5.39
C ILE A 28 -8.63 12.64 -6.13
N VAL A 29 -7.51 12.23 -6.73
CA VAL A 29 -6.57 13.12 -7.42
C VAL A 29 -7.24 14.05 -8.45
N PRO A 30 -8.16 13.60 -9.33
CA PRO A 30 -8.85 14.50 -10.26
C PRO A 30 -9.62 15.61 -9.55
N ASP A 31 -10.32 15.29 -8.45
CA ASP A 31 -11.09 16.24 -7.66
C ASP A 31 -10.20 17.26 -6.95
N ILE A 32 -9.08 16.82 -6.40
CA ILE A 32 -8.10 17.71 -5.76
C ILE A 32 -7.56 18.71 -6.76
N ILE A 33 -7.16 18.24 -7.96
CA ILE A 33 -6.65 19.11 -9.02
C ILE A 33 -7.71 20.14 -9.42
N SER A 34 -8.95 19.72 -9.61
CA SER A 34 -10.02 20.62 -10.04
C SER A 34 -10.50 21.58 -8.94
N SER A 35 -10.60 21.10 -7.69
CA SER A 35 -11.10 21.88 -6.55
C SER A 35 -10.10 22.92 -6.05
N PHE A 36 -8.80 22.59 -6.06
CA PHE A 36 -7.76 23.47 -5.55
C PHE A 36 -6.93 24.14 -6.66
N HIS A 37 -7.24 23.88 -7.93
CA HIS A 37 -6.53 24.42 -9.10
C HIS A 37 -5.01 24.22 -9.02
N VAL A 38 -4.60 23.04 -8.57
CA VAL A 38 -3.18 22.68 -8.38
C VAL A 38 -2.62 21.94 -9.59
N SER A 39 -1.30 21.98 -9.75
CA SER A 39 -0.58 21.25 -10.80
C SER A 39 -0.55 19.74 -10.52
N LEU A 40 -0.13 18.93 -11.50
CA LEU A 40 0.11 17.50 -11.33
C LEU A 40 1.21 17.24 -10.29
N THR A 41 2.28 18.05 -10.31
CA THR A 41 3.35 17.99 -9.29
C THR A 41 2.77 18.17 -7.89
N ALA A 42 1.95 19.20 -7.69
CA ALA A 42 1.32 19.46 -6.40
C ALA A 42 0.39 18.31 -5.98
N ALA A 43 -0.37 17.73 -6.91
CA ALA A 43 -1.17 16.53 -6.61
C ALA A 43 -0.28 15.34 -6.20
N GLY A 44 0.88 15.15 -6.83
CA GLY A 44 1.87 14.14 -6.43
C GLY A 44 2.41 14.34 -5.01
N PHE A 45 2.52 15.61 -4.54
CA PHE A 45 2.94 15.88 -3.15
C PHE A 45 1.97 15.40 -2.08
N LEU A 46 0.74 15.06 -2.43
CA LEU A 46 -0.20 14.43 -1.51
C LEU A 46 0.22 12.98 -1.21
N ALA A 47 0.56 12.21 -2.25
CA ALA A 47 1.14 10.89 -2.08
C ALA A 47 2.49 10.97 -1.34
N PHE A 48 3.33 11.97 -1.69
CA PHE A 48 4.58 12.23 -0.98
C PHE A 48 4.36 12.42 0.51
N ALA A 49 3.45 13.28 0.92
CA ALA A 49 3.17 13.56 2.33
C ALA A 49 2.77 12.28 3.09
N PHE A 50 1.95 11.44 2.48
CA PHE A 50 1.52 10.18 3.10
C PHE A 50 2.68 9.18 3.21
N PHE A 51 3.37 8.89 2.11
CA PHE A 51 4.39 7.82 2.09
C PHE A 51 5.74 8.21 2.67
N ILE A 52 6.10 9.51 2.70
CA ILE A 52 7.31 9.96 3.40
C ILE A 52 7.20 9.69 4.90
N ALA A 53 5.99 9.71 5.46
CA ALA A 53 5.76 9.38 6.85
C ALA A 53 6.16 7.92 7.18
N TYR A 54 6.07 6.98 6.24
CA TYR A 54 6.59 5.62 6.42
C TYR A 54 8.12 5.63 6.57
N GLY A 55 8.83 6.39 5.74
CA GLY A 55 10.27 6.54 5.86
C GLY A 55 10.72 7.13 7.21
N VAL A 56 9.95 8.11 7.71
CA VAL A 56 10.25 8.81 8.97
C VAL A 56 9.85 7.97 10.19
N MET A 57 8.67 7.32 10.16
CA MET A 57 8.08 6.72 11.35
C MET A 57 8.38 5.23 11.53
N SER A 58 8.82 4.50 10.49
CA SER A 58 9.00 3.03 10.60
C SER A 58 10.01 2.65 11.69
N ILE A 59 11.15 3.34 11.78
CA ILE A 59 12.17 3.06 12.82
C ILE A 59 11.72 3.57 14.20
N PRO A 60 11.29 4.84 14.37
CA PRO A 60 10.74 5.32 15.63
C PRO A 60 9.58 4.47 16.17
N ALA A 61 8.69 4.00 15.30
CA ALA A 61 7.58 3.15 15.69
C ALA A 61 8.05 1.83 16.34
N GLY A 62 9.12 1.21 15.80
CA GLY A 62 9.73 0.02 16.40
C GLY A 62 10.17 0.27 17.85
N PHE A 63 10.89 1.37 18.10
CA PHE A 63 11.30 1.75 19.46
C PHE A 63 10.12 2.07 20.36
N LEU A 64 9.08 2.72 19.84
CA LEU A 64 7.87 2.99 20.62
C LEU A 64 7.17 1.71 21.05
N VAL A 65 7.04 0.74 20.15
CA VAL A 65 6.38 -0.54 20.46
C VAL A 65 7.20 -1.36 21.45
N GLU A 66 8.52 -1.40 21.31
CA GLU A 66 9.40 -2.08 22.30
C GLU A 66 9.31 -1.44 23.70
N ARG A 67 9.19 -0.10 23.77
CA ARG A 67 9.17 0.62 25.05
C ARG A 67 7.80 0.62 25.72
N PHE A 68 6.72 0.80 24.93
CA PHE A 68 5.37 1.04 25.46
C PHE A 68 4.38 -0.09 25.21
N THR A 69 4.80 -1.15 24.52
CA THR A 69 3.96 -2.25 24.04
C THR A 69 2.99 -1.85 22.90
N GLU A 70 2.32 -2.85 22.30
CA GLU A 70 1.51 -2.66 21.10
C GLU A 70 0.24 -1.83 21.35
N LYS A 71 -0.47 -2.09 22.46
CA LYS A 71 -1.78 -1.47 22.73
C LYS A 71 -1.73 0.06 22.77
N PRO A 72 -0.94 0.73 23.63
CA PRO A 72 -0.90 2.19 23.69
C PRO A 72 -0.34 2.81 22.40
N VAL A 73 0.60 2.13 21.73
CA VAL A 73 1.17 2.62 20.46
C VAL A 73 0.12 2.57 19.34
N MET A 74 -0.67 1.49 19.24
CA MET A 74 -1.76 1.39 18.26
C MET A 74 -2.87 2.41 18.54
N ILE A 75 -3.23 2.64 19.82
CA ILE A 75 -4.20 3.69 20.16
C ILE A 75 -3.69 5.07 19.75
N LEU A 76 -2.43 5.39 20.06
CA LEU A 76 -1.81 6.65 19.65
C LEU A 76 -1.80 6.80 18.12
N ALA A 77 -1.44 5.75 17.40
CA ALA A 77 -1.39 5.74 15.95
C ALA A 77 -2.78 6.02 15.32
N PHE A 78 -3.83 5.39 15.84
CA PHE A 78 -5.20 5.68 15.40
C PHE A 78 -5.67 7.09 15.81
N LEU A 79 -5.29 7.61 16.97
CA LEU A 79 -5.57 8.98 17.37
C LEU A 79 -4.91 9.98 16.41
N VAL A 80 -3.65 9.76 16.05
CA VAL A 80 -2.95 10.59 15.05
C VAL A 80 -3.66 10.53 13.68
N GLY A 81 -4.07 9.34 13.24
CA GLY A 81 -4.87 9.16 12.02
C GLY A 81 -6.24 9.86 12.09
N THR A 82 -6.90 9.82 13.27
CA THR A 82 -8.17 10.53 13.50
C THR A 82 -7.98 12.04 13.42
N LEU A 83 -6.94 12.57 14.08
CA LEU A 83 -6.62 14.00 14.05
C LEU A 83 -6.30 14.45 12.62
N GLY A 84 -5.49 13.67 11.88
CA GLY A 84 -5.22 13.94 10.47
C GLY A 84 -6.51 14.00 9.64
N SER A 85 -7.35 12.99 9.76
CA SER A 85 -8.62 12.93 9.00
C SER A 85 -9.57 14.07 9.37
N LEU A 86 -9.75 14.37 10.66
CA LEU A 86 -10.58 15.48 11.13
C LEU A 86 -10.04 16.84 10.69
N SER A 87 -8.73 17.04 10.71
CA SER A 87 -8.10 18.30 10.28
C SER A 87 -8.53 18.66 8.86
N PHE A 88 -8.48 17.69 7.94
CA PHE A 88 -8.90 17.94 6.56
C PHE A 88 -10.41 18.00 6.40
N ALA A 89 -11.15 17.17 7.11
CA ALA A 89 -12.61 17.20 7.06
C ALA A 89 -13.20 18.56 7.51
N LEU A 90 -12.55 19.21 8.49
CA LEU A 90 -12.97 20.50 9.03
C LEU A 90 -12.44 21.69 8.21
N PHE A 91 -11.22 21.58 7.69
CA PHE A 91 -10.51 22.62 6.96
C PHE A 91 -10.02 22.08 5.62
N PRO A 92 -10.88 21.91 4.60
CA PRO A 92 -10.53 21.29 3.33
C PRO A 92 -9.77 22.26 2.43
N GLU A 93 -8.52 22.50 2.78
CA GLU A 93 -7.55 23.30 2.03
C GLU A 93 -6.35 22.43 1.62
N TYR A 94 -5.70 22.77 0.49
CA TYR A 94 -4.58 21.98 -0.02
C TYR A 94 -3.42 21.84 1.00
N ARG A 95 -3.08 22.92 1.73
CA ARG A 95 -2.03 22.89 2.75
C ARG A 95 -2.39 21.96 3.91
N VAL A 96 -3.66 21.99 4.31
CA VAL A 96 -4.17 21.10 5.37
C VAL A 96 -4.18 19.66 4.87
N ALA A 97 -4.48 19.40 3.59
CA ALA A 97 -4.41 18.06 3.00
C ALA A 97 -3.00 17.45 3.14
N ILE A 98 -1.95 18.21 2.87
CA ILE A 98 -0.55 17.76 3.02
C ILE A 98 -0.28 17.35 4.47
N VAL A 99 -0.62 18.19 5.45
CA VAL A 99 -0.40 17.88 6.88
C VAL A 99 -1.26 16.71 7.33
N SER A 100 -2.51 16.68 6.92
CA SER A 100 -3.46 15.59 7.20
C SER A 100 -2.94 14.24 6.71
N LEU A 101 -2.51 14.18 5.44
CA LEU A 101 -1.99 12.95 4.85
C LEU A 101 -0.68 12.50 5.50
N PHE A 102 0.19 13.43 5.90
CA PHE A 102 1.38 13.09 6.67
C PHE A 102 1.01 12.47 8.04
N LEU A 103 0.04 13.05 8.76
CA LEU A 103 -0.42 12.52 10.04
C LEU A 103 -1.08 11.13 9.86
N ILE A 104 -1.94 10.98 8.86
CA ILE A 104 -2.56 9.69 8.54
C ILE A 104 -1.46 8.67 8.22
N GLY A 105 -0.52 9.01 7.34
CA GLY A 105 0.61 8.15 6.97
C GLY A 105 1.48 7.76 8.18
N ALA A 106 1.76 8.69 9.09
CA ALA A 106 2.50 8.43 10.32
C ALA A 106 1.77 7.43 11.23
N GLY A 107 0.45 7.59 11.39
CA GLY A 107 -0.39 6.63 12.08
C GLY A 107 -0.35 5.25 11.43
N MET A 108 -0.54 5.18 10.11
CA MET A 108 -0.57 3.91 9.36
C MET A 108 0.79 3.20 9.40
N ALA A 109 1.90 3.93 9.24
CA ALA A 109 3.25 3.39 9.38
C ALA A 109 3.50 2.78 10.76
N THR A 110 3.06 3.48 11.81
CA THR A 110 3.18 3.02 13.20
C THR A 110 2.35 1.75 13.44
N LEU A 111 1.12 1.71 12.93
CA LEU A 111 0.27 0.51 13.02
C LEU A 111 0.92 -0.68 12.32
N GLN A 112 1.47 -0.50 11.11
CA GLN A 112 2.09 -1.58 10.36
C GLN A 112 3.23 -2.26 11.10
N VAL A 113 4.01 -1.50 11.87
CA VAL A 113 5.09 -2.05 12.70
C VAL A 113 4.52 -2.86 13.89
N ALA A 114 3.45 -2.38 14.51
CA ALA A 114 2.87 -3.00 15.73
C ALA A 114 2.05 -4.28 15.44
N ILE A 115 1.36 -4.35 14.29
CA ILE A 115 0.36 -5.39 14.05
C ILE A 115 0.95 -6.76 13.66
N ASN A 116 2.10 -6.80 12.99
CA ASN A 116 2.68 -8.07 12.50
C ASN A 116 3.12 -8.99 13.65
N PRO A 117 3.90 -8.53 14.66
CA PRO A 117 4.22 -9.34 15.84
C PRO A 117 2.99 -9.72 16.65
N LEU A 118 2.02 -8.80 16.75
CA LEU A 118 0.76 -9.06 17.44
C LEU A 118 -0.05 -10.17 16.76
N LEU A 119 -0.10 -10.18 15.42
CA LEU A 119 -0.79 -11.22 14.63
C LEU A 119 -0.16 -12.60 14.88
N ARG A 120 1.18 -12.67 14.94
CA ARG A 120 1.92 -13.91 15.22
C ARG A 120 1.56 -14.47 16.58
N VAL A 121 1.61 -13.64 17.62
CA VAL A 121 1.32 -14.08 18.99
C VAL A 121 -0.15 -14.41 19.20
N ALA A 122 -1.07 -13.60 18.66
CA ALA A 122 -2.51 -13.80 18.82
C ALA A 122 -3.04 -15.00 18.03
N GLY A 123 -2.52 -15.22 16.84
CA GLY A 123 -2.94 -16.29 15.93
C GLY A 123 -2.27 -17.64 16.20
N GLY A 124 -1.13 -17.63 16.91
CA GLY A 124 -0.23 -18.77 17.07
C GLY A 124 0.77 -18.86 15.90
N GLU A 125 2.02 -19.22 16.24
CA GLU A 125 3.12 -19.30 15.25
C GLU A 125 2.84 -20.32 14.13
N GLU A 126 2.24 -21.43 14.48
CA GLU A 126 1.82 -22.49 13.55
C GLU A 126 0.81 -22.04 12.50
N HIS A 127 0.00 -21.01 12.81
CA HIS A 127 -1.02 -20.46 11.90
C HIS A 127 -0.63 -19.11 11.34
N TYR A 128 0.57 -18.61 11.60
CA TYR A 128 0.99 -17.26 11.21
C TYR A 128 0.91 -17.06 9.70
N ALA A 129 1.36 -18.02 8.90
CA ALA A 129 1.29 -17.92 7.43
C ALA A 129 -0.17 -17.78 6.93
N PHE A 130 -1.10 -18.57 7.50
CA PHE A 130 -2.53 -18.47 7.15
C PHE A 130 -3.10 -17.11 7.56
N ASN A 131 -2.87 -16.68 8.80
CA ASN A 131 -3.38 -15.42 9.33
C ASN A 131 -2.80 -14.21 8.58
N SER A 132 -1.51 -14.24 8.19
CA SER A 132 -0.89 -13.20 7.38
C SER A 132 -1.49 -13.12 5.98
N THR A 133 -1.74 -14.26 5.34
CA THR A 133 -2.42 -14.29 4.04
C THR A 133 -3.84 -13.73 4.16
N LEU A 134 -4.58 -14.12 5.20
CA LEU A 134 -5.91 -13.58 5.46
C LEU A 134 -5.87 -12.07 5.69
N ALA A 135 -4.89 -11.56 6.43
CA ALA A 135 -4.69 -10.13 6.66
C ALA A 135 -4.44 -9.37 5.34
N GLN A 136 -3.64 -9.92 4.44
CA GLN A 136 -3.42 -9.34 3.11
C GLN A 136 -4.68 -9.36 2.24
N LEU A 137 -5.48 -10.43 2.31
CA LEU A 137 -6.78 -10.47 1.61
C LEU A 137 -7.75 -9.42 2.15
N VAL A 138 -7.80 -9.23 3.47
CA VAL A 138 -8.63 -8.19 4.11
C VAL A 138 -8.15 -6.80 3.71
N PHE A 139 -6.83 -6.56 3.73
CA PHE A 139 -6.21 -5.31 3.28
C PHE A 139 -6.59 -5.02 1.82
N GLY A 140 -6.39 -5.97 0.92
CA GLY A 140 -6.72 -5.82 -0.49
C GLY A 140 -8.21 -5.64 -0.76
N SER A 141 -9.08 -6.31 0.02
CA SER A 141 -10.54 -6.10 -0.07
C SER A 141 -10.94 -4.67 0.29
N ALA A 142 -10.31 -4.08 1.30
CA ALA A 142 -10.55 -2.69 1.66
C ALA A 142 -10.06 -1.73 0.57
N SER A 143 -8.90 -1.99 -0.04
CA SER A 143 -8.38 -1.23 -1.19
C SER A 143 -9.33 -1.27 -2.39
N PHE A 144 -9.97 -2.44 -2.64
CA PHE A 144 -10.97 -2.60 -3.70
C PHE A 144 -12.27 -1.87 -3.40
N ILE A 145 -12.67 -1.81 -2.13
CA ILE A 145 -13.94 -1.20 -1.70
C ILE A 145 -13.81 0.33 -1.59
N SER A 146 -12.67 0.85 -1.16
CA SER A 146 -12.45 2.28 -0.87
C SER A 146 -12.80 3.20 -2.05
N PRO A 147 -12.35 2.96 -3.30
CA PRO A 147 -12.74 3.78 -4.44
C PRO A 147 -14.24 3.71 -4.76
N ARG A 148 -14.91 2.61 -4.43
CA ARG A 148 -16.36 2.46 -4.63
C ARG A 148 -17.17 3.24 -3.60
N ILE A 149 -16.72 3.27 -2.34
CA ILE A 149 -17.31 4.13 -1.31
C ILE A 149 -17.18 5.60 -1.75
N TYR A 150 -16.00 6.00 -2.20
CA TYR A 150 -15.78 7.34 -2.75
C TYR A 150 -16.75 7.67 -3.89
N SER A 151 -16.83 6.81 -4.91
CA SER A 151 -17.74 6.98 -6.05
C SER A 151 -19.21 7.15 -5.58
N TYR A 152 -19.65 6.26 -4.69
CA TYR A 152 -21.01 6.32 -4.12
C TYR A 152 -21.27 7.65 -3.41
N LEU A 153 -20.34 8.13 -2.58
CA LEU A 153 -20.49 9.36 -1.84
C LEU A 153 -20.54 10.58 -2.77
N VAL A 154 -19.60 10.68 -3.70
CA VAL A 154 -19.51 11.83 -4.60
C VAL A 154 -20.77 11.93 -5.47
N LEU A 155 -21.22 10.82 -6.04
CA LEU A 155 -22.41 10.80 -6.90
C LEU A 155 -23.70 11.15 -6.14
N ASN A 156 -23.84 10.73 -4.89
CA ASN A 156 -25.06 10.96 -4.12
C ASN A 156 -25.05 12.28 -3.32
N LEU A 157 -23.88 12.85 -3.02
CA LEU A 157 -23.79 14.14 -2.33
C LEU A 157 -23.81 15.33 -3.29
N ASN A 158 -23.42 15.16 -4.57
CA ASN A 158 -23.53 16.21 -5.59
C ASN A 158 -24.97 16.56 -5.95
N GLY A 159 -25.90 15.61 -5.85
CA GLY A 159 -27.32 15.84 -6.05
C GLY A 159 -28.05 15.95 -4.71
N ARG A 160 -28.47 17.13 -4.30
CA ARG A 160 -29.42 17.30 -3.18
C ARG A 160 -30.79 16.73 -3.57
N SER A 161 -30.86 15.43 -3.87
CA SER A 161 -32.11 14.78 -4.22
C SER A 161 -32.94 14.50 -2.96
N SER A 162 -34.23 14.80 -3.01
CA SER A 162 -35.24 14.63 -1.97
C SER A 162 -35.48 13.17 -1.51
N GLY A 163 -34.61 12.25 -1.86
CA GLY A 163 -34.67 10.81 -1.49
C GLY A 163 -33.43 10.27 -0.80
N GLN A 164 -32.51 11.14 -0.34
CA GLN A 164 -31.29 10.67 0.33
C GLN A 164 -31.61 10.00 1.67
N ASN A 165 -30.90 8.89 1.98
CA ASN A 165 -30.99 8.25 3.28
C ASN A 165 -30.45 9.16 4.40
N ALA A 166 -30.84 8.90 5.66
CA ALA A 166 -30.44 9.71 6.81
C ALA A 166 -28.92 9.88 6.96
N PHE A 167 -28.14 8.85 6.60
CA PHE A 167 -26.68 8.88 6.64
C PHE A 167 -26.11 9.94 5.68
N LEU A 168 -26.55 9.93 4.42
CA LEU A 168 -26.11 10.92 3.42
C LEU A 168 -26.56 12.34 3.78
N GLN A 169 -27.74 12.49 4.37
CA GLN A 169 -28.22 13.80 4.83
C GLN A 169 -27.33 14.37 5.94
N VAL A 170 -26.94 13.55 6.93
CA VAL A 170 -26.04 13.98 8.01
C VAL A 170 -24.66 14.31 7.46
N LEU A 171 -24.10 13.42 6.64
CA LEU A 171 -22.77 13.59 6.04
C LEU A 171 -22.72 14.83 5.13
N GLY A 172 -23.77 15.06 4.35
CA GLY A 172 -23.90 16.24 3.48
C GLY A 172 -23.99 17.58 4.23
N ARG A 173 -24.47 17.58 5.49
CA ARG A 173 -24.46 18.79 6.34
C ARG A 173 -23.06 19.17 6.80
N TRP A 174 -22.19 18.18 6.99
CA TRP A 174 -20.81 18.38 7.48
C TRP A 174 -19.81 18.55 6.33
N THR A 175 -20.21 18.21 5.11
CA THR A 175 -19.35 18.31 3.94
C THR A 175 -19.56 19.65 3.24
N PRO A 176 -18.50 20.44 2.95
CA PRO A 176 -18.65 21.71 2.25
C PRO A 176 -19.31 21.56 0.88
N ALA A 177 -20.17 22.51 0.53
CA ALA A 177 -20.78 22.56 -0.78
C ALA A 177 -19.68 22.69 -1.88
N GLY A 178 -19.72 21.82 -2.88
CA GLY A 178 -18.71 21.79 -3.95
C GLY A 178 -17.51 20.87 -3.69
N LEU A 179 -17.40 20.25 -2.48
CA LEU A 179 -16.33 19.31 -2.15
C LEU A 179 -16.88 17.96 -1.66
N PRO A 180 -17.76 17.28 -2.40
CA PRO A 180 -18.41 16.04 -1.94
C PRO A 180 -17.42 14.93 -1.64
N TRP A 181 -16.26 14.89 -2.31
CA TRP A 181 -15.17 13.96 -2.09
C TRP A 181 -14.51 14.11 -0.70
N ALA A 182 -14.55 15.31 -0.10
CA ALA A 182 -14.02 15.54 1.24
C ALA A 182 -14.80 14.77 2.32
N SER A 183 -16.03 14.31 2.02
CA SER A 183 -16.82 13.44 2.89
C SER A 183 -16.12 12.15 3.29
N MET A 184 -15.19 11.64 2.45
CA MET A 184 -14.36 10.46 2.78
C MET A 184 -13.56 10.66 4.07
N TYR A 185 -13.10 11.87 4.34
CA TYR A 185 -12.29 12.14 5.54
C TYR A 185 -13.10 12.11 6.84
N TRP A 186 -14.41 12.40 6.78
CA TRP A 186 -15.33 12.13 7.89
C TRP A 186 -15.46 10.63 8.17
N ILE A 187 -15.53 9.82 7.13
CA ILE A 187 -15.57 8.35 7.24
C ILE A 187 -14.26 7.84 7.82
N PHE A 188 -13.12 8.33 7.35
CA PHE A 188 -11.82 7.96 7.88
C PHE A 188 -11.69 8.31 9.36
N ALA A 189 -12.12 9.51 9.77
CA ALA A 189 -12.13 9.93 11.15
C ALA A 189 -13.04 9.02 12.00
N ALA A 190 -14.20 8.65 11.50
CA ALA A 190 -15.14 7.76 12.20
C ALA A 190 -14.55 6.36 12.39
N PHE A 191 -13.97 5.76 11.35
CA PHE A 191 -13.36 4.42 11.44
C PHE A 191 -12.13 4.41 12.34
N THR A 192 -11.24 5.40 12.23
CA THR A 192 -10.05 5.49 13.08
C THR A 192 -10.43 5.74 14.54
N PHE A 193 -11.40 6.60 14.82
CA PHE A 193 -11.92 6.82 16.17
C PHE A 193 -12.63 5.58 16.74
N LEU A 194 -13.41 4.86 15.94
CA LEU A 194 -14.02 3.59 16.33
C LEU A 194 -12.93 2.57 16.72
N MET A 195 -11.84 2.51 15.98
CA MET A 195 -10.69 1.64 16.33
C MET A 195 -10.05 2.05 17.64
N VAL A 196 -9.91 3.36 17.93
CA VAL A 196 -9.46 3.83 19.24
C VAL A 196 -10.35 3.28 20.37
N ALA A 197 -11.67 3.36 20.20
CA ALA A 197 -12.63 2.84 21.17
C ALA A 197 -12.49 1.31 21.34
N ILE A 198 -12.47 0.55 20.24
CA ILE A 198 -12.34 -0.91 20.24
C ILE A 198 -11.03 -1.32 20.97
N LEU A 199 -9.90 -0.70 20.62
CA LEU A 199 -8.61 -1.02 21.22
C LEU A 199 -8.54 -0.66 22.70
N SER A 200 -9.18 0.45 23.11
CA SER A 200 -9.18 0.90 24.52
C SER A 200 -9.83 -0.13 25.43
N PHE A 201 -10.93 -0.75 25.00
CA PHE A 201 -11.64 -1.77 25.74
C PHE A 201 -11.10 -3.20 25.55
N SER A 202 -10.18 -3.40 24.60
CA SER A 202 -9.62 -4.72 24.29
C SER A 202 -8.48 -5.10 25.23
N ARG A 203 -8.35 -6.41 25.53
CA ARG A 203 -7.23 -6.97 26.30
C ARG A 203 -6.20 -7.55 25.35
N PHE A 204 -4.97 -7.03 25.40
CA PHE A 204 -3.87 -7.47 24.55
C PHE A 204 -3.04 -8.58 25.21
N PRO A 205 -2.62 -9.61 24.45
CA PRO A 205 -1.61 -10.53 24.93
C PRO A 205 -0.26 -9.81 25.02
N ARG A 206 0.63 -10.28 25.89
CA ARG A 206 2.02 -9.79 25.88
C ARG A 206 2.77 -10.41 24.72
N VAL A 207 3.32 -9.57 23.85
CA VAL A 207 4.19 -10.00 22.75
C VAL A 207 5.60 -10.17 23.30
N GLN A 208 6.21 -11.32 23.01
CA GLN A 208 7.64 -11.55 23.25
C GLN A 208 8.33 -11.46 21.89
N TYR A 209 9.18 -10.45 21.73
CA TYR A 209 9.96 -10.25 20.53
C TYR A 209 11.11 -11.26 20.47
N THR A 210 11.27 -11.93 19.35
CA THR A 210 12.48 -12.69 19.03
C THR A 210 13.65 -11.74 18.86
N ALA A 211 14.89 -12.26 18.96
CA ALA A 211 16.09 -11.45 18.73
C ALA A 211 16.09 -10.81 17.32
N GLU A 212 15.44 -11.47 16.36
CA GLU A 212 15.33 -11.00 14.97
C GLU A 212 14.27 -9.90 14.77
N GLU A 213 13.25 -9.85 15.63
CA GLU A 213 12.17 -8.85 15.57
C GLU A 213 12.49 -7.57 16.33
N ARG A 214 13.50 -7.60 17.22
CA ARG A 214 13.92 -6.41 17.95
C ARG A 214 14.55 -5.39 17.01
N ALA A 215 14.31 -4.12 17.27
CA ALA A 215 15.00 -3.05 16.57
C ALA A 215 16.51 -3.26 16.79
N GLY A 216 17.23 -3.53 15.71
CA GLY A 216 18.67 -3.83 15.77
C GLY A 216 19.45 -2.64 16.33
N SER A 217 20.66 -2.90 16.84
CA SER A 217 21.55 -1.83 17.25
C SER A 217 21.91 -0.93 16.06
N TRP A 218 22.20 0.34 16.31
CA TRP A 218 22.67 1.28 15.26
C TRP A 218 23.87 0.75 14.48
N GLU A 219 24.73 0.00 15.15
CA GLU A 219 25.89 -0.66 14.53
C GLU A 219 25.47 -1.70 13.49
N MET A 220 24.42 -2.48 13.76
CA MET A 220 23.85 -3.43 12.82
C MET A 220 23.33 -2.74 11.56
N TYR A 221 22.53 -1.68 11.71
CA TYR A 221 22.05 -0.89 10.57
C TYR A 221 23.21 -0.32 9.75
N ARG A 222 24.25 0.19 10.42
CA ARG A 222 25.44 0.71 9.76
C ARG A 222 26.22 -0.37 9.03
N SER A 223 26.31 -1.59 9.57
CA SER A 223 27.00 -2.73 8.93
C SER A 223 26.26 -3.18 7.67
N LEU A 224 24.93 -3.27 7.72
CA LEU A 224 24.08 -3.60 6.58
C LEU A 224 24.14 -2.51 5.50
N ALA A 225 24.10 -1.24 5.88
CA ALA A 225 24.18 -0.10 4.96
C ALA A 225 25.51 -0.02 4.19
N ARG A 226 26.57 -0.71 4.65
CA ARG A 226 27.85 -0.83 3.90
C ARG A 226 27.80 -1.89 2.78
N LYS A 227 26.82 -2.80 2.80
CA LYS A 227 26.72 -3.87 1.82
C LYS A 227 25.98 -3.38 0.56
N ARG A 228 26.64 -3.45 -0.61
CA ARG A 228 26.05 -3.04 -1.90
C ARG A 228 24.73 -3.75 -2.19
N VAL A 229 24.60 -5.02 -1.84
CA VAL A 229 23.40 -5.82 -2.07
C VAL A 229 22.19 -5.25 -1.32
N VAL A 230 22.38 -4.68 -0.13
CA VAL A 230 21.31 -4.04 0.67
C VAL A 230 20.73 -2.84 -0.08
N TRP A 231 21.60 -1.99 -0.66
CA TRP A 231 21.14 -0.84 -1.45
C TRP A 231 20.48 -1.23 -2.76
N MET A 232 20.97 -2.29 -3.41
CA MET A 232 20.33 -2.80 -4.64
C MET A 232 18.89 -3.26 -4.37
N TYR A 233 18.66 -4.00 -3.28
CA TYR A 233 17.31 -4.41 -2.89
C TYR A 233 16.48 -3.24 -2.33
N PHE A 234 17.09 -2.30 -1.62
CA PHE A 234 16.42 -1.06 -1.22
C PHE A 234 15.86 -0.31 -2.43
N VAL A 235 16.67 -0.09 -3.47
CA VAL A 235 16.23 0.56 -4.70
C VAL A 235 15.19 -0.28 -5.44
N ALA A 236 15.28 -1.61 -5.41
CA ALA A 236 14.28 -2.48 -6.00
C ALA A 236 12.91 -2.37 -5.32
N MET A 237 12.89 -2.32 -3.98
CA MET A 237 11.66 -2.09 -3.21
C MET A 237 11.11 -0.68 -3.41
N PHE A 238 11.98 0.33 -3.41
CA PHE A 238 11.64 1.71 -3.74
C PHE A 238 10.98 1.79 -5.14
N ALA A 239 11.60 1.19 -6.14
CA ALA A 239 11.08 1.16 -7.50
C ALA A 239 9.73 0.43 -7.57
N TYR A 240 9.59 -0.71 -6.87
CA TYR A 240 8.33 -1.45 -6.83
C TYR A 240 7.18 -0.63 -6.25
N VAL A 241 7.36 -0.06 -5.04
CA VAL A 241 6.30 0.75 -4.41
C VAL A 241 6.00 1.99 -5.25
N GLY A 242 7.05 2.56 -5.87
CA GLY A 242 6.90 3.63 -6.84
C GLY A 242 6.06 3.23 -8.07
N CYS A 243 6.23 2.01 -8.61
CA CYS A 243 5.39 1.49 -9.68
C CYS A 243 3.93 1.33 -9.24
N GLU A 244 3.72 0.75 -8.06
CA GLU A 244 2.40 0.46 -7.52
C GLU A 244 1.61 1.75 -7.30
N GLN A 245 2.15 2.67 -6.51
CA GLN A 245 1.48 3.93 -6.18
C GLN A 245 1.47 4.88 -7.39
N GLY A 246 2.59 4.98 -8.13
CA GLY A 246 2.67 5.79 -9.34
C GLY A 246 1.68 5.36 -10.43
N THR A 247 1.29 4.09 -10.46
CA THR A 247 0.19 3.64 -11.33
C THR A 247 -1.16 3.99 -10.72
N ALA A 248 -1.42 3.54 -9.48
CA ALA A 248 -2.73 3.65 -8.84
C ALA A 248 -3.22 5.11 -8.73
N ASP A 249 -2.33 6.04 -8.37
CA ASP A 249 -2.67 7.44 -8.14
C ASP A 249 -3.05 8.19 -9.43
N TRP A 250 -2.55 7.75 -10.59
CA TRP A 250 -2.75 8.45 -11.85
C TRP A 250 -3.74 7.81 -12.82
N ILE A 251 -4.24 6.58 -12.55
CA ILE A 251 -5.21 5.88 -13.41
C ILE A 251 -6.42 6.76 -13.71
N SER A 252 -7.11 7.24 -12.67
CA SER A 252 -8.34 8.02 -12.84
C SER A 252 -8.10 9.31 -13.60
N LYS A 253 -7.01 10.03 -13.28
CA LYS A 253 -6.63 11.28 -13.97
C LYS A 253 -6.27 11.05 -15.43
N PHE A 254 -5.52 9.97 -15.73
CA PHE A 254 -5.15 9.63 -17.11
C PHE A 254 -6.37 9.30 -17.96
N LEU A 255 -7.25 8.44 -17.44
CA LEU A 255 -8.48 8.03 -18.15
C LEU A 255 -9.41 9.23 -18.43
N TYR A 256 -9.51 10.15 -17.48
CA TYR A 256 -10.25 11.39 -17.67
C TYR A 256 -9.59 12.29 -18.75
N GLN A 257 -8.31 12.54 -18.62
CA GLN A 257 -7.60 13.53 -19.44
C GLN A 257 -7.44 13.10 -20.91
N TYR A 258 -7.19 11.81 -21.16
CA TYR A 258 -6.88 11.30 -22.51
C TYR A 258 -8.03 10.58 -23.18
N HIS A 259 -9.01 10.11 -22.43
CA HIS A 259 -10.11 9.30 -22.95
C HIS A 259 -11.50 9.83 -22.57
N GLY A 260 -11.58 10.89 -21.77
CA GLY A 260 -12.85 11.54 -21.40
C GLY A 260 -13.72 10.71 -20.44
N PHE A 261 -13.17 9.66 -19.80
CA PHE A 261 -13.92 8.88 -18.82
C PHE A 261 -14.19 9.68 -17.55
N ASP A 262 -15.39 9.55 -17.01
CA ASP A 262 -15.75 10.18 -15.74
C ASP A 262 -14.93 9.60 -14.58
N PRO A 263 -14.22 10.46 -13.82
CA PRO A 263 -13.40 10.04 -12.67
C PRO A 263 -14.20 9.35 -11.56
N HIS A 264 -15.46 9.79 -11.35
CA HIS A 264 -16.30 9.31 -10.26
C HIS A 264 -16.92 7.93 -10.52
N THR A 265 -16.98 7.51 -11.77
CA THR A 265 -17.53 6.20 -12.18
C THR A 265 -16.45 5.29 -12.73
N THR A 266 -16.07 5.47 -13.98
CA THR A 266 -15.09 4.61 -14.67
C THR A 266 -13.70 4.74 -14.07
N GLY A 267 -13.26 5.96 -13.75
CA GLY A 267 -11.96 6.20 -13.11
C GLY A 267 -11.82 5.49 -11.77
N ALA A 268 -12.78 5.71 -10.86
CA ALA A 268 -12.80 5.05 -9.55
C ALA A 268 -12.91 3.53 -9.66
N THR A 269 -13.70 3.02 -10.64
CA THR A 269 -13.85 1.59 -10.91
C THR A 269 -12.53 0.98 -11.39
N ALA A 270 -11.79 1.65 -12.27
CA ALA A 270 -10.50 1.18 -12.76
C ALA A 270 -9.47 1.07 -11.62
N VAL A 271 -9.39 2.07 -10.74
CA VAL A 271 -8.53 2.01 -9.55
C VAL A 271 -8.98 0.88 -8.60
N SER A 272 -10.27 0.70 -8.39
CA SER A 272 -10.81 -0.41 -7.60
C SER A 272 -10.34 -1.75 -8.17
N TRP A 273 -10.46 -1.97 -9.47
CA TRP A 273 -10.01 -3.20 -10.10
C TRP A 273 -8.49 -3.37 -10.12
N PHE A 274 -7.71 -2.30 -10.18
CA PHE A 274 -6.25 -2.38 -9.99
C PHE A 274 -5.92 -3.06 -8.65
N TRP A 275 -6.50 -2.59 -7.56
CA TRP A 275 -6.30 -3.18 -6.23
C TRP A 275 -6.94 -4.56 -6.09
N GLY A 276 -8.10 -4.78 -6.71
CA GLY A 276 -8.76 -6.09 -6.72
C GLY A 276 -7.94 -7.17 -7.43
N LEU A 277 -7.38 -6.83 -8.60
CA LEU A 277 -6.53 -7.74 -9.36
C LEU A 277 -5.17 -7.95 -8.69
N LEU A 278 -4.62 -6.93 -8.03
CA LEU A 278 -3.42 -7.06 -7.21
C LEU A 278 -3.67 -8.06 -6.07
N THR A 279 -4.80 -7.96 -5.39
CA THR A 279 -5.17 -8.87 -4.31
C THR A 279 -5.40 -10.29 -4.83
N GLY A 280 -6.20 -10.45 -5.88
CA GLY A 280 -6.48 -11.76 -6.48
C GLY A 280 -5.25 -12.41 -7.11
N GLY A 281 -4.39 -11.59 -7.69
CA GLY A 281 -3.12 -12.01 -8.30
C GLY A 281 -2.15 -12.66 -7.32
N CYS A 282 -2.18 -12.28 -6.04
CA CYS A 282 -1.40 -12.94 -4.99
C CYS A 282 -1.69 -14.45 -4.91
N SER A 283 -2.96 -14.84 -5.09
CA SER A 283 -3.34 -16.27 -5.08
C SER A 283 -2.77 -17.02 -6.28
N ILE A 284 -2.80 -16.41 -7.45
CA ILE A 284 -2.18 -16.97 -8.68
C ILE A 284 -0.67 -17.05 -8.49
N GLY A 285 -0.06 -16.00 -7.93
CA GLY A 285 1.36 -15.94 -7.63
C GLY A 285 1.85 -17.05 -6.72
N MET A 286 1.07 -17.39 -5.68
CA MET A 286 1.40 -18.51 -4.79
C MET A 286 1.44 -19.84 -5.53
N LEU A 287 0.56 -20.07 -6.51
CA LEU A 287 0.55 -21.28 -7.34
C LEU A 287 1.77 -21.29 -8.27
N LEU A 288 2.09 -20.16 -8.92
CA LEU A 288 3.25 -20.05 -9.81
C LEU A 288 4.58 -20.30 -9.08
N LEU A 289 4.72 -19.79 -7.84
CA LEU A 289 5.91 -19.97 -7.01
C LEU A 289 6.11 -21.41 -6.53
N LYS A 290 5.09 -22.26 -6.53
CA LYS A 290 5.24 -23.70 -6.31
C LYS A 290 5.79 -24.45 -7.52
N ILE A 291 5.63 -23.88 -8.72
CA ILE A 291 6.01 -24.52 -9.98
C ILE A 291 7.34 -23.97 -10.50
N PHE A 292 7.52 -22.66 -10.42
CA PHE A 292 8.64 -21.94 -11.01
C PHE A 292 9.56 -21.28 -9.97
N ASP A 293 10.83 -21.09 -10.35
CA ASP A 293 11.78 -20.26 -9.59
C ASP A 293 11.24 -18.82 -9.45
N SER A 294 11.40 -18.24 -8.26
CA SER A 294 10.90 -16.91 -7.93
C SER A 294 11.40 -15.80 -8.86
N ARG A 295 12.65 -15.91 -9.36
CA ARG A 295 13.21 -14.96 -10.32
C ARG A 295 12.51 -15.04 -11.69
N LYS A 296 12.15 -16.25 -12.15
CA LYS A 296 11.41 -16.44 -13.40
C LYS A 296 10.01 -15.87 -13.30
N VAL A 297 9.34 -16.09 -12.16
CA VAL A 297 8.02 -15.52 -11.88
C VAL A 297 8.09 -13.98 -11.86
N LEU A 298 9.12 -13.41 -11.22
CA LEU A 298 9.34 -11.95 -11.20
C LEU A 298 9.55 -11.39 -12.61
N ILE A 299 10.40 -12.02 -13.42
CA ILE A 299 10.64 -11.61 -14.82
C ILE A 299 9.34 -11.62 -15.61
N GLY A 300 8.58 -12.73 -15.55
CA GLY A 300 7.30 -12.84 -16.26
C GLY A 300 6.29 -11.78 -15.81
N ALA A 301 6.20 -11.51 -14.51
CA ALA A 301 5.34 -10.48 -13.93
C ALA A 301 5.75 -9.07 -14.41
N CYS A 302 7.05 -8.73 -14.38
CA CYS A 302 7.53 -7.44 -14.87
C CYS A 302 7.28 -7.25 -16.36
N VAL A 303 7.52 -8.26 -17.18
CA VAL A 303 7.25 -8.22 -18.63
C VAL A 303 5.76 -8.02 -18.89
N GLY A 304 4.89 -8.75 -18.17
CA GLY A 304 3.44 -8.58 -18.26
C GLY A 304 2.98 -7.18 -17.83
N ALA A 305 3.53 -6.64 -16.74
CA ALA A 305 3.24 -5.28 -16.30
C ALA A 305 3.67 -4.21 -17.32
N LEU A 306 4.87 -4.36 -17.89
CA LEU A 306 5.38 -3.46 -18.96
C LEU A 306 4.53 -3.52 -20.22
N PHE A 307 4.07 -4.71 -20.61
CA PHE A 307 3.14 -4.87 -21.73
C PHE A 307 1.81 -4.17 -21.44
N CYS A 308 1.22 -4.41 -20.26
CA CYS A 308 -0.02 -3.73 -19.86
C CYS A 308 0.15 -2.21 -19.76
N LEU A 309 1.29 -1.73 -19.24
CA LEU A 309 1.61 -0.31 -19.20
C LEU A 309 1.65 0.29 -20.62
N SER A 310 2.31 -0.38 -21.57
CA SER A 310 2.34 0.06 -22.97
C SER A 310 0.95 0.10 -23.59
N ALA A 311 0.14 -0.94 -23.36
CA ALA A 311 -1.24 -1.00 -23.81
C ALA A 311 -2.10 0.10 -23.18
N ALA A 312 -1.89 0.41 -21.90
CA ALA A 312 -2.61 1.46 -21.19
C ALA A 312 -2.27 2.87 -21.70
N LEU A 313 -0.99 3.14 -21.97
CA LEU A 313 -0.52 4.46 -22.39
C LEU A 313 -0.76 4.75 -23.87
N LEU A 314 -0.67 3.74 -24.73
CA LEU A 314 -0.70 3.89 -26.20
C LEU A 314 -2.00 3.39 -26.82
N GLY A 315 -2.77 2.57 -26.13
CA GLY A 315 -3.99 1.95 -26.64
C GLY A 315 -5.18 2.91 -26.72
N PRO A 316 -6.24 2.49 -27.41
CA PRO A 316 -7.52 3.21 -27.40
C PRO A 316 -8.22 3.11 -26.04
N ALA A 317 -9.28 3.89 -25.84
CA ALA A 317 -9.99 4.05 -24.58
C ALA A 317 -10.39 2.71 -23.91
N ASN A 318 -10.97 1.79 -24.69
CA ASN A 318 -11.39 0.46 -24.20
C ASN A 318 -10.23 -0.43 -23.79
N VAL A 319 -9.06 -0.29 -24.42
CA VAL A 319 -7.84 -1.02 -24.03
C VAL A 319 -7.24 -0.40 -22.78
N SER A 320 -7.13 0.93 -22.75
CA SER A 320 -6.53 1.66 -21.62
C SER A 320 -7.25 1.38 -20.31
N VAL A 321 -8.59 1.40 -20.31
CA VAL A 321 -9.42 1.17 -19.09
C VAL A 321 -9.28 -0.24 -18.53
N LEU A 322 -8.91 -1.23 -19.34
CA LEU A 322 -8.66 -2.61 -18.91
C LEU A 322 -7.19 -2.86 -18.59
N ALA A 323 -6.28 -2.25 -19.34
CA ALA A 323 -4.85 -2.48 -19.21
C ALA A 323 -4.27 -1.90 -17.90
N PHE A 324 -4.75 -0.73 -17.44
CA PHE A 324 -4.31 -0.18 -16.15
C PHE A 324 -4.64 -1.10 -14.97
N PRO A 325 -5.87 -1.59 -14.77
CA PRO A 325 -6.15 -2.60 -13.75
C PRO A 325 -5.29 -3.86 -13.88
N ALA A 326 -5.03 -4.32 -15.10
CA ALA A 326 -4.24 -5.52 -15.34
C ALA A 326 -2.78 -5.40 -14.86
N ILE A 327 -2.21 -4.18 -14.78
CA ILE A 327 -0.91 -3.96 -14.17
C ILE A 327 -0.92 -4.47 -12.71
N GLY A 328 -2.01 -4.24 -11.96
CA GLY A 328 -2.16 -4.72 -10.59
C GLY A 328 -2.01 -6.24 -10.47
N LEU A 329 -2.59 -7.01 -11.41
CA LEU A 329 -2.45 -8.47 -11.44
C LEU A 329 -0.98 -8.90 -11.47
N PHE A 330 -0.18 -8.29 -12.34
CA PHE A 330 1.24 -8.60 -12.46
C PHE A 330 2.08 -8.05 -11.30
N ALA A 331 1.72 -6.87 -10.76
CA ALA A 331 2.40 -6.28 -9.62
C ALA A 331 2.24 -7.10 -8.32
N SER A 332 1.18 -7.89 -8.21
CA SER A 332 0.79 -8.65 -7.01
C SER A 332 1.88 -9.52 -6.40
N VAL A 333 2.73 -10.11 -7.23
CA VAL A 333 3.80 -11.04 -6.81
C VAL A 333 5.14 -10.34 -6.56
N MET A 334 5.30 -9.08 -7.01
CA MET A 334 6.61 -8.42 -7.02
C MET A 334 7.11 -8.12 -5.60
N TRP A 335 6.24 -7.56 -4.73
CA TRP A 335 6.58 -7.29 -3.33
C TRP A 335 7.09 -8.53 -2.59
N PRO A 336 6.33 -9.62 -2.48
CA PRO A 336 6.75 -10.78 -1.72
C PRO A 336 7.99 -11.45 -2.32
N ILE A 337 8.15 -11.45 -3.65
CA ILE A 337 9.32 -12.02 -4.30
C ILE A 337 10.56 -11.18 -4.01
N VAL A 338 10.51 -9.85 -4.17
CA VAL A 338 11.68 -8.99 -3.93
C VAL A 338 12.12 -9.05 -2.47
N ILE A 339 11.19 -9.02 -1.51
CA ILE A 339 11.52 -9.22 -0.07
C ILE A 339 12.15 -10.59 0.17
N SER A 340 11.55 -11.64 -0.36
CA SER A 340 12.08 -13.01 -0.19
C SER A 340 13.50 -13.15 -0.76
N LEU A 341 13.72 -12.63 -1.97
CA LEU A 341 15.05 -12.64 -2.59
C LEU A 341 16.07 -11.81 -1.78
N ALA A 342 15.64 -10.64 -1.26
CA ALA A 342 16.48 -9.79 -0.45
C ALA A 342 16.92 -10.49 0.83
N LEU A 343 15.98 -10.99 1.62
CA LEU A 343 16.26 -11.66 2.89
C LEU A 343 17.11 -12.92 2.67
N ASN A 344 16.82 -13.69 1.62
CA ASN A 344 17.61 -14.86 1.28
C ASN A 344 19.00 -14.55 0.67
N SER A 345 19.33 -13.27 0.45
CA SER A 345 20.65 -12.85 -0.06
C SER A 345 21.61 -12.40 1.04
N VAL A 346 21.17 -12.39 2.31
CA VAL A 346 22.00 -12.12 3.48
C VAL A 346 21.92 -13.30 4.44
N ALA A 347 23.05 -13.61 5.10
CA ALA A 347 23.12 -14.75 6.03
C ALA A 347 22.55 -14.43 7.42
N GLU A 348 22.57 -13.15 7.83
CA GLU A 348 22.26 -12.71 9.18
C GLU A 348 21.51 -11.36 9.18
N HIS A 349 20.91 -11.00 10.32
CA HIS A 349 20.26 -9.71 10.54
C HIS A 349 19.01 -9.46 9.67
N HIS A 350 18.22 -10.50 9.43
CA HIS A 350 17.02 -10.45 8.58
C HIS A 350 16.02 -9.40 9.07
N GLY A 351 15.82 -9.23 10.40
CA GLY A 351 14.91 -8.25 10.98
C GLY A 351 15.34 -6.81 10.69
N SER A 352 16.62 -6.48 10.94
CA SER A 352 17.18 -5.15 10.64
C SER A 352 17.16 -4.86 9.14
N PHE A 353 17.41 -5.86 8.30
CA PHE A 353 17.33 -5.71 6.85
C PHE A 353 15.88 -5.50 6.37
N SER A 354 14.92 -6.23 6.93
CA SER A 354 13.50 -6.00 6.68
C SER A 354 13.09 -4.58 7.07
N GLY A 355 13.61 -4.05 8.20
CA GLY A 355 13.41 -2.67 8.60
C GLY A 355 13.92 -1.66 7.56
N ILE A 356 15.13 -1.88 7.01
CA ILE A 356 15.68 -1.05 5.91
C ILE A 356 14.77 -1.13 4.68
N LEU A 357 14.33 -2.33 4.29
CA LEU A 357 13.45 -2.51 3.14
C LEU A 357 12.08 -1.83 3.34
N SER A 358 11.57 -1.79 4.58
CA SER A 358 10.33 -1.09 4.91
C SER A 358 10.45 0.42 4.73
N THR A 359 11.64 1.02 4.95
CA THR A 359 11.82 2.45 4.65
C THR A 359 11.79 2.74 3.15
N ALA A 360 12.04 1.74 2.28
CA ALA A 360 11.96 1.89 0.83
C ALA A 360 10.51 2.12 0.31
N ILE A 361 9.48 1.94 1.15
CA ILE A 361 8.10 2.35 0.88
C ILE A 361 8.01 3.83 0.47
N VAL A 362 9.00 4.63 0.83
CA VAL A 362 9.15 6.03 0.38
C VAL A 362 9.20 6.17 -1.16
N GLY A 363 9.41 5.10 -1.91
CA GLY A 363 9.23 5.09 -3.36
C GLY A 363 7.83 5.52 -3.81
N GLY A 364 6.80 5.17 -3.04
CA GLY A 364 5.42 5.66 -3.22
C GLY A 364 5.25 7.15 -2.95
N ALA A 365 6.19 7.78 -2.23
CA ALA A 365 6.25 9.23 -2.10
C ALA A 365 6.86 9.90 -3.34
N VAL A 366 8.01 9.40 -3.77
CA VAL A 366 8.85 10.10 -4.76
C VAL A 366 8.36 9.91 -6.20
N VAL A 367 7.99 8.69 -6.57
CA VAL A 367 7.61 8.38 -7.97
C VAL A 367 6.37 9.13 -8.45
N PRO A 368 5.26 9.24 -7.68
CA PRO A 368 4.11 10.06 -8.09
C PRO A 368 4.46 11.52 -8.32
N VAL A 369 5.36 12.11 -7.52
CA VAL A 369 5.85 13.50 -7.71
C VAL A 369 6.64 13.63 -9.00
N ILE A 370 7.54 12.67 -9.30
CA ILE A 370 8.31 12.66 -10.56
C ILE A 370 7.35 12.57 -11.76
N ILE A 371 6.34 11.67 -11.71
CA ILE A 371 5.33 11.54 -12.75
C ILE A 371 4.57 12.85 -12.93
N GLY A 372 4.12 13.47 -11.84
CA GLY A 372 3.44 14.76 -11.87
C GLY A 372 4.32 15.88 -12.44
N GLY A 373 5.58 15.95 -12.01
CA GLY A 373 6.55 16.95 -12.46
C GLY A 373 6.83 16.85 -13.97
N ILE A 374 7.09 15.64 -14.47
CA ILE A 374 7.21 15.41 -15.91
C ILE A 374 5.89 15.74 -16.61
N GLY A 375 4.76 15.35 -16.00
CA GLY A 375 3.43 15.56 -16.53
C GLY A 375 3.05 17.03 -16.72
N ASP A 376 3.48 17.91 -15.82
CA ASP A 376 3.24 19.36 -15.91
C ASP A 376 3.98 19.99 -17.09
N HIS A 377 5.15 19.46 -17.49
CA HIS A 377 5.97 20.03 -18.57
C HIS A 377 5.67 19.40 -19.94
N VAL A 378 5.49 18.08 -20.00
CA VAL A 378 5.41 17.33 -21.28
C VAL A 378 4.20 16.39 -21.37
N GLY A 379 3.26 16.52 -20.43
CA GLY A 379 2.01 15.77 -20.38
C GLY A 379 2.09 14.49 -19.54
N LEU A 380 0.96 14.12 -18.93
CA LEU A 380 0.85 13.01 -17.96
C LEU A 380 1.24 11.65 -18.58
N ARG A 381 0.98 11.44 -19.89
CA ARG A 381 1.39 10.22 -20.60
C ARG A 381 2.90 10.02 -20.54
N THR A 382 3.68 11.08 -20.77
CA THR A 382 5.15 11.06 -20.67
C THR A 382 5.59 10.90 -19.20
N GLY A 383 4.89 11.53 -18.27
CA GLY A 383 5.13 11.34 -16.84
C GLY A 383 5.00 9.87 -16.44
N LEU A 384 3.92 9.21 -16.84
CA LEU A 384 3.70 7.78 -16.58
C LEU A 384 4.71 6.87 -17.31
N ALA A 385 5.34 7.32 -18.39
CA ALA A 385 6.42 6.57 -19.02
C ALA A 385 7.65 6.40 -18.10
N PHE A 386 7.79 7.21 -17.05
CA PHE A 386 8.81 6.99 -16.02
C PHE A 386 8.67 5.61 -15.34
N LEU A 387 7.46 5.02 -15.33
CA LEU A 387 7.24 3.68 -14.81
C LEU A 387 8.00 2.58 -15.58
N TYR A 388 8.38 2.82 -16.85
CA TYR A 388 9.27 1.89 -17.57
C TYR A 388 10.64 1.77 -16.88
N VAL A 389 11.15 2.86 -16.32
CA VAL A 389 12.43 2.87 -15.61
C VAL A 389 12.30 2.10 -14.31
N THR A 390 11.24 2.34 -13.54
CA THR A 390 11.02 1.69 -12.25
C THR A 390 10.68 0.20 -12.40
N PHE A 391 9.77 -0.19 -13.31
CA PHE A 391 9.52 -1.60 -13.64
C PHE A 391 10.76 -2.28 -14.23
N GLY A 392 11.54 -1.58 -15.07
CA GLY A 392 12.79 -2.07 -15.63
C GLY A 392 13.84 -2.39 -14.55
N PHE A 393 13.91 -1.56 -13.51
CA PHE A 393 14.77 -1.83 -12.36
C PHE A 393 14.30 -3.07 -11.58
N VAL A 394 13.00 -3.20 -11.31
CA VAL A 394 12.43 -4.40 -10.66
C VAL A 394 12.68 -5.64 -11.51
N LEU A 395 12.51 -5.54 -12.84
CA LEU A 395 12.83 -6.63 -13.79
C LEU A 395 14.28 -7.07 -13.67
N SER A 396 15.22 -6.13 -13.51
CA SER A 396 16.64 -6.41 -13.40
C SER A 396 16.96 -7.31 -12.21
N VAL A 397 16.16 -7.27 -11.13
CA VAL A 397 16.34 -8.16 -9.95
C VAL A 397 16.30 -9.62 -10.36
N GLY A 398 15.43 -10.00 -11.31
CA GLY A 398 15.33 -11.37 -11.80
C GLY A 398 16.64 -11.91 -12.41
N PHE A 399 17.55 -11.03 -12.85
CA PHE A 399 18.84 -11.42 -13.49
C PHE A 399 20.02 -11.38 -12.51
N TRP A 400 20.10 -10.37 -11.63
CA TRP A 400 21.26 -10.22 -10.74
C TRP A 400 21.06 -10.81 -9.33
N ALA A 401 19.83 -11.08 -8.91
CA ALA A 401 19.59 -11.67 -7.60
C ALA A 401 20.24 -13.05 -7.44
N LYS A 402 21.01 -13.22 -6.37
CA LYS A 402 21.71 -14.47 -6.03
C LYS A 402 21.33 -14.87 -4.61
N PRO A 403 20.11 -15.42 -4.38
CA PRO A 403 19.70 -15.85 -3.06
C PRO A 403 20.53 -17.07 -2.62
N LEU A 404 20.89 -17.12 -1.34
CA LEU A 404 21.58 -18.26 -0.71
C LEU A 404 20.65 -19.49 -0.65
N ILE A 405 19.34 -19.25 -0.57
CA ILE A 405 18.31 -20.29 -0.53
C ILE A 405 17.31 -20.01 -1.65
N SER A 406 17.12 -20.96 -2.56
CA SER A 406 16.09 -20.90 -3.60
C SER A 406 14.73 -21.36 -3.06
N ASN A 407 13.62 -20.87 -3.65
CA ASN A 407 12.30 -21.34 -3.28
C ASN A 407 12.12 -22.83 -3.64
N ALA A 408 11.45 -23.57 -2.74
CA ALA A 408 11.16 -24.99 -2.94
C ALA A 408 10.07 -25.15 -4.00
N THR A 409 10.43 -25.68 -5.18
CA THR A 409 9.47 -26.04 -6.23
C THR A 409 9.11 -27.52 -6.18
N ILE A 410 7.99 -27.91 -6.79
CA ILE A 410 7.55 -29.32 -6.87
C ILE A 410 8.60 -30.16 -7.60
N ALA A 411 9.26 -29.63 -8.61
CA ALA A 411 10.31 -30.31 -9.36
C ALA A 411 11.58 -30.57 -8.49
N LEU A 412 11.97 -29.61 -7.65
CA LEU A 412 13.11 -29.77 -6.73
C LEU A 412 12.81 -30.82 -5.64
N LYS A 413 11.55 -30.88 -5.14
CA LYS A 413 11.15 -31.90 -4.18
C LYS A 413 11.17 -33.32 -4.78
N LYS A 414 10.79 -33.49 -6.05
CA LYS A 414 10.91 -34.78 -6.75
C LYS A 414 12.38 -35.19 -6.94
N ALA A 415 13.22 -34.28 -7.43
CA ALA A 415 14.64 -34.56 -7.62
C ALA A 415 15.39 -34.91 -6.31
N SER A 416 15.05 -34.22 -5.19
CA SER A 416 15.64 -34.57 -3.90
C SER A 416 15.09 -35.86 -3.30
N ALA A 417 13.86 -36.27 -3.60
CA ALA A 417 13.30 -37.54 -3.20
C ALA A 417 13.90 -38.71 -4.02
N GLU A 418 14.12 -38.52 -5.33
CA GLU A 418 14.78 -39.49 -6.20
C GLU A 418 16.29 -39.65 -5.92
N ALA A 419 16.97 -38.62 -5.39
CA ALA A 419 18.37 -38.71 -4.98
C ALA A 419 18.56 -39.28 -3.57
N ALA A 420 17.50 -39.45 -2.80
CA ALA A 420 17.52 -40.03 -1.46
C ALA A 420 17.11 -41.53 -1.44
N VAL A 421 16.76 -42.12 -2.60
CA VAL A 421 16.51 -43.54 -2.86
C VAL A 421 17.69 -44.16 -3.59
#